data_1d989bb9a873e895d0b3762afc94fd57
#
_entry.id   1d989bb9a873e895d0b3762afc94fd57
#
_cell.length_a   1.000
_cell.length_b   1.000
_cell.length_c   1.000
_cell.angle_alpha   90.00
_cell.angle_beta   90.00
_cell.angle_gamma   90.00
#
_symmetry.space_group_name_H-M   'P 1'
#
loop_
_entity.id
_entity.type
_entity.pdbx_description
1 polymer ?
#
loop_
_entity_poly.entity_id
_entity_poly.type
_entity_poly.pdbx_seq_one_letter_code
_entity_poly.pdbx_strand_id
1 'polypeptide(L)'
;GICGLCIGVLYLPVRFALRAVLLFATVATLVYFRSSVPLPFWPVAGSILMFRLLLFAYEIRHSRKLPPPVTAISYFFMLPNACFPFFPVVDYRTFLDSRYRTDEWQIYQRGIVWIVRGLSHLLVYRVIRTYLVPDINDLQNVKQIAIFIVTNYALYLQVSGQFHVITGLLHLFGFDLPRTHNQFFLAASFSDIWRRINIYWKDFMTKLFFFPAFFMLRRQGASVVIAVSFSVFWVFLCTWLLHSWQTFWLLSRFPVTADD
;
A
#
# COMPACT_ATOMS: atom_id res chain seq x y z
N GLY A 1 -21.71 -8.46 -5.71
CA GLY A 1 -20.88 -9.54 -5.26
C GLY A 1 -20.11 -9.27 -3.98
N ILE A 2 -18.86 -9.72 -3.87
CA ILE A 2 -18.02 -9.73 -2.65
C ILE A 2 -17.94 -8.38 -1.94
N CYS A 3 -17.68 -7.29 -2.67
CA CYS A 3 -17.63 -5.95 -2.07
C CYS A 3 -18.97 -5.54 -1.44
N GLY A 4 -20.09 -5.83 -2.10
CA GLY A 4 -21.41 -5.55 -1.56
C GLY A 4 -21.67 -6.31 -0.26
N LEU A 5 -21.23 -7.57 -0.18
CA LEU A 5 -21.30 -8.38 1.04
C LEU A 5 -20.47 -7.74 2.17
N CYS A 6 -19.20 -7.42 1.92
CA CYS A 6 -18.31 -6.81 2.92
C CYS A 6 -18.83 -5.45 3.40
N ILE A 7 -19.31 -4.61 2.48
CA ILE A 7 -19.94 -3.33 2.83
C ILE A 7 -21.20 -3.58 3.64
N GLY A 8 -22.07 -4.49 3.22
CA GLY A 8 -23.28 -4.86 3.93
C GLY A 8 -23.00 -5.28 5.38
N VAL A 9 -22.00 -6.15 5.59
CA VAL A 9 -21.57 -6.57 6.94
C VAL A 9 -21.14 -5.38 7.80
N LEU A 10 -20.42 -4.41 7.23
CA LEU A 10 -19.98 -3.21 7.95
C LEU A 10 -21.13 -2.27 8.34
N TYR A 11 -22.24 -2.30 7.62
CA TYR A 11 -23.43 -1.50 7.89
C TYR A 11 -24.46 -2.19 8.81
N LEU A 12 -24.26 -3.47 9.20
CA LEU A 12 -25.17 -4.15 10.11
C LEU A 12 -25.29 -3.40 11.46
N PRO A 13 -26.49 -3.28 12.04
CA PRO A 13 -26.72 -2.60 13.31
C PRO A 13 -26.31 -3.49 14.51
N VAL A 14 -25.09 -4.04 14.48
CA VAL A 14 -24.55 -4.93 15.51
C VAL A 14 -23.22 -4.41 16.05
N ARG A 15 -22.75 -4.97 17.17
CA ARG A 15 -21.46 -4.59 17.77
C ARG A 15 -20.32 -4.79 16.78
N PHE A 16 -19.34 -3.86 16.78
CA PHE A 16 -18.21 -3.91 15.86
C PHE A 16 -17.45 -5.24 15.89
N ALA A 17 -17.32 -5.86 17.08
CA ALA A 17 -16.69 -7.18 17.22
C ALA A 17 -17.39 -8.26 16.37
N LEU A 18 -18.72 -8.28 16.34
CA LEU A 18 -19.45 -9.22 15.49
C LEU A 18 -19.27 -8.93 14.01
N ARG A 19 -19.26 -7.65 13.61
CA ARG A 19 -18.92 -7.28 12.21
C ARG A 19 -17.52 -7.79 11.83
N ALA A 20 -16.53 -7.63 12.71
CA ALA A 20 -15.16 -8.10 12.49
C ALA A 20 -15.10 -9.64 12.33
N VAL A 21 -15.84 -10.40 13.16
CA VAL A 21 -15.93 -11.85 13.04
C VAL A 21 -16.57 -12.26 11.71
N LEU A 22 -17.65 -11.62 11.30
CA LEU A 22 -18.32 -11.89 10.03
C LEU A 22 -17.42 -11.55 8.83
N LEU A 23 -16.69 -10.45 8.90
CA LEU A 23 -15.70 -10.11 7.87
C LEU A 23 -14.57 -11.13 7.81
N PHE A 24 -14.05 -11.55 8.96
CA PHE A 24 -13.02 -12.57 9.02
C PHE A 24 -13.52 -13.91 8.42
N ALA A 25 -14.72 -14.34 8.76
CA ALA A 25 -15.35 -15.53 8.17
C ALA A 25 -15.51 -15.39 6.63
N THR A 26 -15.93 -14.22 6.16
CA THR A 26 -16.03 -13.94 4.72
C THR A 26 -14.66 -14.06 4.04
N VAL A 27 -13.63 -13.44 4.61
CA VAL A 27 -12.27 -13.51 4.08
C VAL A 27 -11.73 -14.93 4.10
N ALA A 28 -11.93 -15.69 5.18
CA ALA A 28 -11.53 -17.09 5.29
C ALA A 28 -12.20 -17.97 4.22
N THR A 29 -13.49 -17.76 3.97
CA THR A 29 -14.21 -18.42 2.87
C THR A 29 -13.61 -18.09 1.51
N LEU A 30 -13.28 -16.82 1.26
CA LEU A 30 -12.66 -16.40 0.00
C LEU A 30 -11.25 -16.97 -0.18
N VAL A 31 -10.47 -17.09 0.91
CA VAL A 31 -9.15 -17.76 0.89
C VAL A 31 -9.29 -19.22 0.47
N TYR A 32 -10.28 -19.92 1.02
CA TYR A 32 -10.58 -21.31 0.63
C TYR A 32 -10.90 -21.41 -0.86
N PHE A 33 -11.80 -20.55 -1.37
CA PHE A 33 -12.12 -20.52 -2.80
C PHE A 33 -10.96 -20.12 -3.68
N ARG A 34 -10.09 -19.18 -3.22
CA ARG A 34 -8.89 -18.77 -3.96
C ARG A 34 -7.97 -19.96 -4.23
N SER A 35 -7.81 -20.86 -3.26
CA SER A 35 -6.98 -22.05 -3.40
C SER A 35 -7.58 -23.12 -4.33
N SER A 36 -8.92 -23.15 -4.42
CA SER A 36 -9.66 -24.19 -5.13
C SER A 36 -10.08 -23.81 -6.56
N VAL A 37 -10.27 -22.52 -6.82
CA VAL A 37 -10.83 -22.02 -8.09
C VAL A 37 -9.95 -20.92 -8.68
N PRO A 38 -9.28 -21.16 -9.83
CA PRO A 38 -8.46 -20.15 -10.48
C PRO A 38 -9.36 -19.14 -11.24
N LEU A 39 -9.55 -17.96 -10.69
CA LEU A 39 -10.29 -16.87 -11.32
C LEU A 39 -9.42 -15.63 -11.51
N PRO A 40 -9.51 -14.96 -12.68
CA PRO A 40 -8.65 -13.82 -13.00
C PRO A 40 -8.92 -12.57 -12.14
N PHE A 41 -10.03 -12.51 -11.42
CA PHE A 41 -10.36 -11.36 -10.57
C PHE A 41 -9.74 -11.40 -9.16
N TRP A 42 -9.08 -12.48 -8.76
CA TRP A 42 -8.51 -12.62 -7.41
C TRP A 42 -7.54 -11.50 -7.01
N PRO A 43 -6.65 -11.01 -7.88
CA PRO A 43 -5.80 -9.86 -7.54
C PRO A 43 -6.60 -8.60 -7.17
N VAL A 44 -7.70 -8.35 -7.88
CA VAL A 44 -8.60 -7.22 -7.59
C VAL A 44 -9.31 -7.42 -6.24
N ALA A 45 -9.81 -8.63 -5.99
CA ALA A 45 -10.42 -8.96 -4.70
C ALA A 45 -9.41 -8.82 -3.55
N GLY A 46 -8.18 -9.32 -3.72
CA GLY A 46 -7.09 -9.17 -2.76
C GLY A 46 -6.78 -7.72 -2.42
N SER A 47 -6.67 -6.85 -3.42
CA SER A 47 -6.49 -5.41 -3.24
C SER A 47 -7.59 -4.78 -2.38
N ILE A 48 -8.84 -5.10 -2.67
CA ILE A 48 -10.00 -4.58 -1.95
C ILE A 48 -10.00 -5.08 -0.50
N LEU A 49 -9.85 -6.39 -0.31
CA LEU A 49 -9.94 -7.01 1.01
C LEU A 49 -8.78 -6.63 1.92
N MET A 50 -7.58 -6.49 1.36
CA MET A 50 -6.36 -6.26 2.12
C MET A 50 -6.24 -4.83 2.64
N PHE A 51 -6.52 -3.84 1.79
CA PHE A 51 -6.26 -2.44 2.13
C PHE A 51 -7.53 -1.65 2.38
N ARG A 52 -8.43 -1.62 1.42
CA ARG A 52 -9.61 -0.76 1.50
C ARG A 52 -10.57 -1.21 2.57
N LEU A 53 -10.77 -2.52 2.71
CA LEU A 53 -11.65 -3.05 3.75
C LEU A 53 -11.11 -2.74 5.15
N LEU A 54 -9.80 -2.91 5.39
CA LEU A 54 -9.18 -2.61 6.67
C LEU A 54 -9.27 -1.11 7.01
N LEU A 55 -8.94 -0.25 6.04
CA LEU A 55 -9.01 1.19 6.23
C LEU A 55 -10.44 1.68 6.45
N PHE A 56 -11.40 1.14 5.70
CA PHE A 56 -12.79 1.49 5.83
C PHE A 56 -13.39 0.99 7.15
N ALA A 57 -13.07 -0.23 7.57
CA ALA A 57 -13.47 -0.77 8.87
C ALA A 57 -12.90 0.06 10.02
N TYR A 58 -11.63 0.49 9.91
CA TYR A 58 -11.02 1.42 10.86
C TYR A 58 -11.77 2.74 10.91
N GLU A 59 -12.13 3.32 9.78
CA GLU A 59 -12.88 4.58 9.70
C GLU A 59 -14.26 4.45 10.34
N ILE A 60 -15.02 3.39 10.01
CA ILE A 60 -16.35 3.12 10.61
C ILE A 60 -16.26 2.99 12.14
N ARG A 61 -15.20 2.34 12.64
CA ARG A 61 -15.00 2.17 14.08
C ARG A 61 -14.81 3.50 14.82
N HIS A 62 -14.17 4.48 14.16
CA HIS A 62 -13.81 5.76 14.77
C HIS A 62 -14.73 6.91 14.36
N SER A 63 -15.63 6.68 13.41
CA SER A 63 -16.63 7.68 12.97
C SER A 63 -17.88 7.64 13.83
N ARG A 64 -18.43 8.83 14.10
CA ARG A 64 -19.74 8.95 14.79
C ARG A 64 -20.91 8.63 13.88
N LYS A 65 -20.76 8.77 12.57
CA LYS A 65 -21.80 8.53 11.57
C LYS A 65 -21.26 7.58 10.49
N LEU A 66 -22.12 6.66 10.05
CA LEU A 66 -21.79 5.80 8.91
C LEU A 66 -21.75 6.66 7.62
N PRO A 67 -20.75 6.41 6.75
CA PRO A 67 -20.70 7.04 5.44
C PRO A 67 -21.93 6.70 4.58
N PRO A 68 -22.35 7.57 3.62
CA PRO A 68 -23.38 7.19 2.66
C PRO A 68 -22.98 5.94 1.86
N PRO A 69 -23.88 4.97 1.64
CA PRO A 69 -23.55 3.71 0.94
C PRO A 69 -22.97 3.93 -0.46
N VAL A 70 -23.47 4.90 -1.21
CA VAL A 70 -22.99 5.23 -2.55
C VAL A 70 -21.53 5.68 -2.51
N THR A 71 -21.16 6.53 -1.54
CA THR A 71 -19.78 6.99 -1.37
C THR A 71 -18.84 5.87 -0.93
N ALA A 72 -19.33 4.96 -0.06
CA ALA A 72 -18.57 3.77 0.31
C ALA A 72 -18.30 2.87 -0.90
N ILE A 73 -19.31 2.59 -1.73
CA ILE A 73 -19.16 1.82 -2.98
C ILE A 73 -18.15 2.51 -3.89
N SER A 74 -18.25 3.82 -4.09
CA SER A 74 -17.31 4.59 -4.91
C SER A 74 -15.87 4.46 -4.40
N TYR A 75 -15.66 4.49 -3.10
CA TYR A 75 -14.33 4.28 -2.50
C TYR A 75 -13.78 2.88 -2.79
N PHE A 76 -14.59 1.83 -2.66
CA PHE A 76 -14.16 0.46 -2.93
C PHE A 76 -13.81 0.23 -4.41
N PHE A 77 -14.48 0.93 -5.31
CA PHE A 77 -14.25 0.82 -6.76
C PHE A 77 -13.42 1.97 -7.35
N MET A 78 -12.80 2.80 -6.51
CA MET A 78 -11.85 3.81 -6.99
C MET A 78 -10.76 3.14 -7.84
N LEU A 79 -10.56 3.69 -9.04
CA LEU A 79 -9.56 3.21 -10.01
C LEU A 79 -8.12 3.49 -9.52
N PRO A 80 -7.15 2.71 -9.98
CA PRO A 80 -7.23 1.43 -10.68
C PRO A 80 -6.98 0.23 -9.75
N ASN A 81 -8.03 -0.41 -9.27
CA ASN A 81 -7.91 -1.64 -8.45
C ASN A 81 -7.11 -2.75 -9.14
N ALA A 82 -7.13 -2.78 -10.47
CA ALA A 82 -6.38 -3.74 -11.27
C ALA A 82 -4.85 -3.59 -11.15
N CYS A 83 -4.39 -2.45 -10.68
CA CYS A 83 -2.96 -2.17 -10.47
C CYS A 83 -2.45 -2.62 -9.08
N PHE A 84 -3.15 -3.54 -8.43
CA PHE A 84 -2.58 -4.28 -7.31
C PHE A 84 -1.27 -4.96 -7.77
N PRO A 85 -0.16 -4.83 -7.18
CA PRO A 85 0.38 -4.36 -5.91
C PRO A 85 0.89 -2.91 -5.91
N PHE A 86 0.81 -2.17 -6.98
CA PHE A 86 1.36 -0.81 -7.11
C PHE A 86 0.33 0.31 -6.87
N PHE A 87 -0.84 -0.06 -6.39
CA PHE A 87 -1.88 0.90 -6.09
C PHE A 87 -1.56 1.66 -4.78
N PRO A 88 -1.65 3.00 -4.77
CA PRO A 88 -1.50 3.75 -3.53
C PRO A 88 -2.61 3.39 -2.54
N VAL A 89 -2.21 3.11 -1.29
CA VAL A 89 -3.13 2.74 -0.21
C VAL A 89 -3.80 4.00 0.34
N VAL A 90 -4.81 4.48 -0.37
CA VAL A 90 -5.57 5.69 -0.03
C VAL A 90 -6.62 5.37 1.03
N ASP A 91 -6.64 6.12 2.13
CA ASP A 91 -7.70 6.00 3.12
C ASP A 91 -9.00 6.71 2.69
N TYR A 92 -10.09 6.41 3.38
CA TYR A 92 -11.41 6.93 3.01
C TYR A 92 -11.51 8.47 3.10
N ARG A 93 -10.85 9.10 4.07
CA ARG A 93 -10.84 10.57 4.20
C ARG A 93 -10.05 11.21 3.08
N THR A 94 -8.86 10.69 2.82
CA THR A 94 -8.04 11.16 1.69
C THR A 94 -8.79 11.00 0.37
N PHE A 95 -9.55 9.92 0.19
CA PHE A 95 -10.40 9.74 -0.99
C PHE A 95 -11.46 10.83 -1.12
N LEU A 96 -12.16 11.16 -0.02
CA LEU A 96 -13.18 12.22 -0.04
C LEU A 96 -12.58 13.61 -0.28
N ASP A 97 -11.49 13.91 0.44
CA ASP A 97 -10.87 15.24 0.44
C ASP A 97 -10.10 15.51 -0.85
N SER A 98 -9.69 14.46 -1.59
CA SER A 98 -8.92 14.61 -2.81
C SER A 98 -9.77 14.89 -4.05
N ARG A 99 -11.07 14.58 -4.01
CA ARG A 99 -11.94 14.71 -5.17
C ARG A 99 -12.21 16.17 -5.50
N TYR A 100 -11.72 16.63 -6.67
CA TYR A 100 -11.86 18.02 -7.14
C TYR A 100 -11.52 19.08 -6.08
N ARG A 101 -10.48 18.80 -5.28
CA ARG A 101 -10.06 19.68 -4.18
C ARG A 101 -9.57 21.04 -4.65
N THR A 102 -8.96 21.08 -5.81
CA THR A 102 -8.43 22.30 -6.44
C THR A 102 -9.02 22.43 -7.84
N ASP A 103 -8.61 23.47 -8.57
CA ASP A 103 -9.01 23.69 -9.96
C ASP A 103 -8.71 22.43 -10.82
N GLU A 104 -9.67 22.04 -11.66
CA GLU A 104 -9.64 20.81 -12.48
C GLU A 104 -8.41 20.79 -13.40
N TRP A 105 -8.07 21.93 -14.00
CA TRP A 105 -6.90 22.03 -14.89
C TRP A 105 -5.59 21.83 -14.14
N GLN A 106 -5.48 22.31 -12.91
CA GLN A 106 -4.31 22.10 -12.07
C GLN A 106 -4.16 20.63 -11.66
N ILE A 107 -5.27 19.96 -11.37
CA ILE A 107 -5.25 18.51 -11.06
C ILE A 107 -4.79 17.75 -12.30
N TYR A 108 -5.38 18.04 -13.46
CA TYR A 108 -5.02 17.41 -14.73
C TYR A 108 -3.54 17.63 -15.09
N GLN A 109 -3.06 18.86 -15.00
CA GLN A 109 -1.65 19.19 -15.25
C GLN A 109 -0.70 18.43 -14.32
N ARG A 110 -1.03 18.35 -13.02
CA ARG A 110 -0.27 17.53 -12.07
C ARG A 110 -0.27 16.06 -12.46
N GLY A 111 -1.40 15.54 -12.92
CA GLY A 111 -1.51 14.18 -13.41
C GLY A 111 -0.53 13.88 -14.56
N ILE A 112 -0.47 14.76 -15.54
CA ILE A 112 0.47 14.64 -16.67
C ILE A 112 1.92 14.66 -16.16
N VAL A 113 2.27 15.62 -15.29
CA VAL A 113 3.62 15.72 -14.71
C VAL A 113 3.99 14.43 -13.96
N TRP A 114 3.07 13.84 -13.21
CA TRP A 114 3.31 12.57 -12.52
C TRP A 114 3.51 11.41 -13.49
N ILE A 115 2.71 11.32 -14.55
CA ILE A 115 2.85 10.27 -15.57
C ILE A 115 4.21 10.40 -16.27
N VAL A 116 4.58 11.60 -16.71
CA VAL A 116 5.89 11.82 -17.36
C VAL A 116 7.04 11.46 -16.43
N ARG A 117 6.99 11.89 -15.17
CA ARG A 117 7.99 11.51 -14.15
C ARG A 117 8.05 10.00 -13.95
N GLY A 118 6.90 9.34 -13.86
CA GLY A 118 6.83 7.89 -13.72
C GLY A 118 7.44 7.15 -14.91
N LEU A 119 7.12 7.56 -16.12
CA LEU A 119 7.69 6.99 -17.35
C LEU A 119 9.22 7.23 -17.42
N SER A 120 9.70 8.41 -17.02
CA SER A 120 11.14 8.70 -16.93
C SER A 120 11.85 7.77 -15.94
N HIS A 121 11.25 7.53 -14.75
CA HIS A 121 11.79 6.57 -13.78
C HIS A 121 11.86 5.16 -14.35
N LEU A 122 10.80 4.70 -15.04
CA LEU A 122 10.76 3.36 -15.64
C LEU A 122 11.80 3.22 -16.77
N LEU A 123 12.00 4.28 -17.56
CA LEU A 123 13.02 4.28 -18.61
C LEU A 123 14.42 4.17 -18.01
N VAL A 124 14.75 5.02 -17.03
CA VAL A 124 16.05 4.99 -16.33
C VAL A 124 16.27 3.65 -15.66
N TYR A 125 15.25 3.11 -14.97
CA TYR A 125 15.29 1.75 -14.41
C TYR A 125 15.66 0.71 -15.47
N ARG A 126 15.02 0.76 -16.65
CA ARG A 126 15.29 -0.18 -17.72
C ARG A 126 16.74 -0.12 -18.21
N VAL A 127 17.27 1.10 -18.37
CA VAL A 127 18.66 1.31 -18.75
C VAL A 127 19.62 0.74 -17.69
N ILE A 128 19.38 1.09 -16.41
CA ILE A 128 20.23 0.59 -15.31
C ILE A 128 20.22 -0.92 -15.27
N ARG A 129 19.03 -1.54 -15.28
CA ARG A 129 18.89 -2.99 -15.20
C ARG A 129 19.56 -3.72 -16.37
N THR A 130 19.45 -3.15 -17.59
CA THR A 130 19.94 -3.84 -18.78
C THR A 130 21.45 -3.68 -18.97
N TYR A 131 22.02 -2.53 -18.60
CA TYR A 131 23.40 -2.19 -18.97
C TYR A 131 24.35 -1.96 -17.79
N LEU A 132 23.85 -1.71 -16.59
CA LEU A 132 24.68 -1.26 -15.47
C LEU A 132 24.71 -2.21 -14.28
N VAL A 133 23.74 -3.13 -14.12
CA VAL A 133 23.74 -4.08 -13.02
C VAL A 133 24.73 -5.22 -13.34
N PRO A 134 25.81 -5.35 -12.56
CA PRO A 134 26.75 -6.48 -12.73
C PRO A 134 26.06 -7.81 -12.37
N ASP A 135 26.50 -8.91 -12.99
CA ASP A 135 26.13 -10.24 -12.53
C ASP A 135 26.76 -10.51 -11.16
N ILE A 136 25.99 -11.12 -10.25
CA ILE A 136 26.47 -11.44 -8.90
C ILE A 136 27.67 -12.38 -8.91
N ASN A 137 27.76 -13.24 -9.93
CA ASN A 137 28.86 -14.21 -10.10
C ASN A 137 30.18 -13.55 -10.58
N ASP A 138 30.09 -12.32 -11.12
CA ASP A 138 31.23 -11.57 -11.65
C ASP A 138 31.82 -10.58 -10.63
N LEU A 139 31.33 -10.59 -9.38
CA LEU A 139 31.78 -9.66 -8.33
C LEU A 139 33.13 -10.10 -7.74
N GLN A 140 34.22 -9.63 -8.32
CA GLN A 140 35.59 -10.00 -7.91
C GLN A 140 36.33 -8.94 -7.09
N ASN A 141 35.83 -7.70 -7.08
CA ASN A 141 36.53 -6.59 -6.41
C ASN A 141 35.55 -5.58 -5.78
N VAL A 142 36.08 -4.76 -4.86
CA VAL A 142 35.31 -3.76 -4.10
C VAL A 142 34.57 -2.78 -5.00
N LYS A 143 35.15 -2.40 -6.13
CA LYS A 143 34.52 -1.48 -7.10
C LYS A 143 33.25 -2.09 -7.70
N GLN A 144 33.29 -3.35 -8.10
CA GLN A 144 32.14 -4.08 -8.65
C GLN A 144 31.04 -4.26 -7.60
N ILE A 145 31.41 -4.58 -6.35
CA ILE A 145 30.47 -4.64 -5.23
C ILE A 145 29.80 -3.29 -4.99
N ALA A 146 30.56 -2.19 -4.99
CA ALA A 146 29.99 -0.87 -4.85
C ALA A 146 29.03 -0.51 -5.98
N ILE A 147 29.36 -0.82 -7.23
CA ILE A 147 28.48 -0.62 -8.40
C ILE A 147 27.21 -1.48 -8.22
N PHE A 148 27.34 -2.74 -7.83
CA PHE A 148 26.22 -3.64 -7.58
C PHE A 148 25.26 -3.07 -6.54
N ILE A 149 25.75 -2.60 -5.39
CA ILE A 149 24.93 -1.99 -4.34
C ILE A 149 24.20 -0.77 -4.85
N VAL A 150 24.90 0.16 -5.50
CA VAL A 150 24.31 1.42 -6.01
C VAL A 150 23.27 1.15 -7.10
N THR A 151 23.56 0.26 -8.04
CA THR A 151 22.64 -0.07 -9.14
C THR A 151 21.41 -0.82 -8.62
N ASN A 152 21.57 -1.75 -7.67
CA ASN A 152 20.42 -2.42 -7.04
C ASN A 152 19.54 -1.44 -6.25
N TYR A 153 20.14 -0.49 -5.52
CA TYR A 153 19.35 0.58 -4.89
C TYR A 153 18.58 1.41 -5.92
N ALA A 154 19.20 1.71 -7.05
CA ALA A 154 18.55 2.45 -8.14
C ALA A 154 17.41 1.65 -8.82
N LEU A 155 17.36 0.32 -8.71
CA LEU A 155 16.25 -0.49 -9.22
C LEU A 155 14.91 -0.12 -8.56
N TYR A 156 14.93 0.54 -7.39
CA TYR A 156 13.71 1.08 -6.77
C TYR A 156 12.98 2.13 -7.64
N LEU A 157 13.63 2.67 -8.68
CA LEU A 157 12.98 3.49 -9.70
C LEU A 157 11.81 2.77 -10.40
N GLN A 158 11.85 1.43 -10.49
CA GLN A 158 10.72 0.65 -11.02
C GLN A 158 9.46 0.88 -10.17
N VAL A 159 9.58 0.71 -8.87
CA VAL A 159 8.46 0.85 -7.92
C VAL A 159 7.96 2.29 -7.93
N SER A 160 8.86 3.26 -7.75
CA SER A 160 8.48 4.67 -7.74
C SER A 160 7.87 5.13 -9.08
N GLY A 161 8.38 4.62 -10.20
CA GLY A 161 7.86 4.91 -11.53
C GLY A 161 6.42 4.43 -11.71
N GLN A 162 6.14 3.19 -11.32
CA GLN A 162 4.79 2.62 -11.39
C GLN A 162 3.81 3.38 -10.50
N PHE A 163 4.18 3.70 -9.25
CA PHE A 163 3.34 4.51 -8.36
C PHE A 163 3.07 5.90 -8.93
N HIS A 164 4.05 6.56 -9.55
CA HIS A 164 3.87 7.86 -10.16
C HIS A 164 2.88 7.80 -11.33
N VAL A 165 3.00 6.80 -12.23
CA VAL A 165 2.07 6.62 -13.35
C VAL A 165 0.65 6.40 -12.83
N ILE A 166 0.46 5.51 -11.86
CA ILE A 166 -0.86 5.19 -11.31
C ILE A 166 -1.47 6.41 -10.61
N THR A 167 -0.69 7.12 -9.79
CA THR A 167 -1.16 8.33 -9.13
C THR A 167 -1.48 9.42 -10.14
N GLY A 168 -0.67 9.57 -11.19
CA GLY A 168 -0.94 10.49 -12.29
C GLY A 168 -2.25 10.17 -13.01
N LEU A 169 -2.53 8.89 -13.29
CA LEU A 169 -3.80 8.47 -13.85
C LEU A 169 -4.98 8.84 -12.93
N LEU A 170 -4.85 8.64 -11.61
CA LEU A 170 -5.89 9.04 -10.67
C LEU A 170 -6.15 10.56 -10.67
N HIS A 171 -5.12 11.38 -10.87
CA HIS A 171 -5.29 12.83 -11.07
C HIS A 171 -6.10 13.14 -12.32
N LEU A 172 -5.91 12.40 -13.42
CA LEU A 172 -6.74 12.57 -14.63
C LEU A 172 -8.22 12.22 -14.40
N PHE A 173 -8.53 11.42 -13.35
CA PHE A 173 -9.90 11.15 -12.90
C PHE A 173 -10.40 12.13 -11.82
N GLY A 174 -9.69 13.25 -11.59
CA GLY A 174 -10.11 14.30 -10.66
C GLY A 174 -9.72 14.08 -9.19
N PHE A 175 -8.81 13.12 -8.91
CA PHE A 175 -8.32 12.88 -7.55
C PHE A 175 -6.99 13.59 -7.32
N ASP A 176 -7.00 14.69 -6.57
CA ASP A 176 -5.82 15.44 -6.16
C ASP A 176 -5.09 14.74 -5.00
N LEU A 177 -4.43 13.64 -5.31
CA LEU A 177 -3.78 12.78 -4.33
C LEU A 177 -2.42 13.34 -3.87
N PRO A 178 -2.03 13.11 -2.61
CA PRO A 178 -0.68 13.44 -2.12
C PRO A 178 0.43 12.71 -2.88
N ARG A 179 1.67 13.15 -2.68
CA ARG A 179 2.86 12.51 -3.26
C ARG A 179 3.02 11.08 -2.75
N THR A 180 3.44 10.16 -3.64
CA THR A 180 3.78 8.78 -3.27
C THR A 180 5.19 8.66 -2.71
N HIS A 181 6.12 9.46 -3.25
CA HIS A 181 7.54 9.48 -2.89
C HIS A 181 8.03 10.92 -2.83
N ASN A 182 9.04 11.19 -1.98
CA ASN A 182 9.63 12.51 -1.84
C ASN A 182 11.15 12.45 -1.88
N GLN A 183 11.75 12.50 -3.09
CA GLN A 183 13.22 12.58 -3.29
C GLN A 183 14.00 11.58 -2.42
N PHE A 184 13.57 10.33 -2.39
CA PHE A 184 14.08 9.30 -1.47
C PHE A 184 15.57 8.98 -1.67
N PHE A 185 16.14 9.21 -2.86
CA PHE A 185 17.59 9.09 -3.10
C PHE A 185 18.43 10.15 -2.36
N LEU A 186 17.81 11.26 -1.95
CA LEU A 186 18.47 12.34 -1.19
C LEU A 186 18.24 12.21 0.32
N ALA A 187 17.90 11.03 0.80
CA ALA A 187 17.70 10.81 2.22
C ALA A 187 19.03 10.78 2.97
N ALA A 188 19.09 11.48 4.12
CA ALA A 188 20.28 11.59 4.93
C ALA A 188 20.45 10.44 5.95
N SER A 189 19.43 9.60 6.16
CA SER A 189 19.45 8.49 7.10
C SER A 189 18.42 7.43 6.73
N PHE A 190 18.51 6.23 7.31
CA PHE A 190 17.53 5.18 7.15
C PHE A 190 16.12 5.62 7.56
N SER A 191 15.98 6.33 8.69
CA SER A 191 14.70 6.88 9.12
C SER A 191 14.16 7.94 8.15
N ASP A 192 15.02 8.66 7.46
CA ASP A 192 14.63 9.64 6.44
C ASP A 192 14.20 8.95 5.14
N ILE A 193 14.89 7.87 4.73
CA ILE A 193 14.42 7.00 3.63
C ILE A 193 12.99 6.54 3.92
N TRP A 194 12.73 5.97 5.11
CA TRP A 194 11.42 5.48 5.50
C TRP A 194 10.33 6.54 5.42
N ARG A 195 10.64 7.80 5.74
CA ARG A 195 9.71 8.92 5.63
C ARG A 195 9.43 9.36 4.19
N ARG A 196 10.35 9.12 3.26
CA ARG A 196 10.30 9.59 1.87
C ARG A 196 9.82 8.57 0.88
N ILE A 197 9.97 7.28 1.21
CA ILE A 197 9.67 6.16 0.34
C ILE A 197 8.24 5.66 0.60
N ASN A 198 7.49 5.38 -0.44
CA ASN A 198 6.13 4.82 -0.37
C ASN A 198 5.29 5.40 0.80
N ILE A 199 5.05 6.72 0.74
CA ILE A 199 4.43 7.49 1.82
C ILE A 199 3.06 6.91 2.21
N TYR A 200 2.27 6.44 1.25
CA TYR A 200 0.97 5.80 1.52
C TYR A 200 1.09 4.53 2.35
N TRP A 201 2.07 3.68 2.02
CA TRP A 201 2.34 2.48 2.80
C TRP A 201 2.78 2.82 4.22
N LYS A 202 3.70 3.75 4.35
CA LYS A 202 4.16 4.25 5.66
C LYS A 202 2.98 4.78 6.49
N ASP A 203 2.09 5.60 5.91
CA ASP A 203 0.95 6.17 6.62
C ASP A 203 -0.07 5.08 7.02
N PHE A 204 -0.31 4.11 6.14
CA PHE A 204 -1.12 2.93 6.42
C PHE A 204 -0.57 2.12 7.61
N MET A 205 0.71 1.77 7.57
CA MET A 205 1.37 1.00 8.62
C MET A 205 1.43 1.77 9.94
N THR A 206 1.69 3.06 9.89
CA THR A 206 1.72 3.92 11.07
C THR A 206 0.34 4.01 11.73
N LYS A 207 -0.70 4.22 10.94
CA LYS A 207 -2.09 4.38 11.42
C LYS A 207 -2.66 3.09 12.02
N LEU A 208 -2.46 1.96 11.36
CA LEU A 208 -3.11 0.70 11.74
C LEU A 208 -2.29 -0.19 12.64
N PHE A 209 -0.97 -0.08 12.64
CA PHE A 209 -0.09 -1.01 13.35
C PHE A 209 0.82 -0.31 14.37
N PHE A 210 1.52 0.77 13.99
CA PHE A 210 2.45 1.43 14.89
C PHE A 210 1.73 2.09 16.07
N PHE A 211 0.82 3.02 15.83
CA PHE A 211 0.16 3.76 16.91
C PHE A 211 -0.66 2.88 17.85
N PRO A 212 -1.46 1.91 17.39
CA PRO A 212 -2.15 1.00 18.28
C PRO A 212 -1.20 0.22 19.20
N ALA A 213 -0.11 -0.34 18.67
CA ALA A 213 0.88 -1.05 19.46
C ALA A 213 1.59 -0.12 20.46
N PHE A 214 2.04 1.04 20.01
CA PHE A 214 2.70 2.04 20.85
C PHE A 214 1.81 2.47 22.02
N PHE A 215 0.58 2.88 21.78
CA PHE A 215 -0.31 3.33 22.83
C PHE A 215 -0.75 2.20 23.78
N MET A 216 -0.89 0.98 23.26
CA MET A 216 -1.17 -0.18 24.09
C MET A 216 -0.05 -0.40 25.13
N LEU A 217 1.21 -0.43 24.68
CA LEU A 217 2.37 -0.61 25.57
C LEU A 217 2.55 0.56 26.55
N ARG A 218 2.35 1.80 26.08
CA ARG A 218 2.41 2.98 26.96
C ARG A 218 1.36 2.95 28.07
N ARG A 219 0.15 2.47 27.78
CA ARG A 219 -0.90 2.29 28.80
C ARG A 219 -0.57 1.21 29.81
N GLN A 220 0.23 0.20 29.42
CA GLN A 220 0.73 -0.85 30.31
C GLN A 220 1.98 -0.44 31.11
N GLY A 221 2.42 0.83 31.03
CA GLY A 221 3.56 1.35 31.77
C GLY A 221 4.94 1.13 31.12
N ALA A 222 5.01 0.59 29.90
CA ALA A 222 6.27 0.42 29.20
C ALA A 222 6.97 1.77 28.96
N SER A 223 8.31 1.81 29.00
CA SER A 223 9.08 3.00 28.66
C SER A 223 8.85 3.43 27.20
N VAL A 224 9.12 4.69 26.88
CA VAL A 224 9.00 5.19 25.48
C VAL A 224 9.89 4.40 24.54
N VAL A 225 11.11 4.09 24.96
CA VAL A 225 12.08 3.33 24.15
C VAL A 225 11.54 1.94 23.83
N ILE A 226 11.06 1.20 24.83
CA ILE A 226 10.48 -0.14 24.62
C ILE A 226 9.26 -0.06 23.71
N ALA A 227 8.35 0.90 23.95
CA ALA A 227 7.15 1.04 23.14
C ALA A 227 7.47 1.36 21.66
N VAL A 228 8.43 2.26 21.41
CA VAL A 228 8.87 2.59 20.04
C VAL A 228 9.55 1.39 19.39
N SER A 229 10.53 0.76 20.05
CA SER A 229 11.29 -0.37 19.47
C SER A 229 10.37 -1.55 19.13
N PHE A 230 9.46 -1.91 20.03
CA PHE A 230 8.46 -2.96 19.74
C PHE A 230 7.54 -2.56 18.59
N SER A 231 7.03 -1.32 18.56
CA SER A 231 6.12 -0.89 17.51
C SER A 231 6.78 -0.85 16.13
N VAL A 232 8.07 -0.51 16.05
CA VAL A 232 8.85 -0.58 14.82
C VAL A 232 9.01 -2.03 14.37
N PHE A 233 9.45 -2.93 15.27
CA PHE A 233 9.55 -4.36 14.98
C PHE A 233 8.20 -4.93 14.51
N TRP A 234 7.11 -4.59 15.21
CA TRP A 234 5.76 -5.00 14.86
C TRP A 234 5.34 -4.54 13.46
N VAL A 235 5.68 -3.30 13.07
CA VAL A 235 5.43 -2.77 11.72
C VAL A 235 6.17 -3.60 10.67
N PHE A 236 7.45 -3.93 10.87
CA PHE A 236 8.21 -4.76 9.93
C PHE A 236 7.63 -6.17 9.81
N LEU A 237 7.28 -6.81 10.92
CA LEU A 237 6.63 -8.12 10.93
C LEU A 237 5.30 -8.09 10.17
N CYS A 238 4.45 -7.09 10.43
CA CYS A 238 3.18 -6.93 9.72
C CYS A 238 3.40 -6.63 8.23
N THR A 239 4.42 -5.85 7.88
CA THR A 239 4.78 -5.57 6.48
C THR A 239 5.12 -6.86 5.76
N TRP A 240 5.99 -7.68 6.35
CA TRP A 240 6.37 -8.98 5.79
C TRP A 240 5.15 -9.91 5.61
N LEU A 241 4.30 -10.02 6.62
CA LEU A 241 3.07 -10.81 6.53
C LEU A 241 2.11 -10.30 5.44
N LEU A 242 1.99 -8.98 5.29
CA LEU A 242 1.14 -8.38 4.26
C LEU A 242 1.71 -8.58 2.85
N HIS A 243 3.02 -8.58 2.66
CA HIS A 243 3.65 -8.92 1.38
C HIS A 243 3.39 -10.38 1.00
N SER A 244 3.56 -11.31 1.95
CA SER A 244 3.22 -12.73 1.73
C SER A 244 1.74 -12.92 1.42
N TRP A 245 0.86 -12.18 2.11
CA TRP A 245 -0.59 -12.16 1.84
C TRP A 245 -0.92 -11.61 0.46
N GLN A 246 -0.23 -10.56 0.03
CA GLN A 246 -0.33 -10.01 -1.31
C GLN A 246 0.06 -11.03 -2.37
N THR A 247 1.16 -11.74 -2.17
CA THR A 247 1.64 -12.79 -3.09
C THR A 247 0.66 -13.96 -3.16
N PHE A 248 0.01 -14.32 -2.06
CA PHE A 248 -1.05 -15.32 -2.07
C PHE A 248 -2.20 -14.95 -3.02
N TRP A 249 -2.67 -13.71 -3.01
CA TRP A 249 -3.73 -13.28 -3.94
C TRP A 249 -3.30 -13.26 -5.39
N LEU A 250 -2.02 -13.04 -5.66
CA LEU A 250 -1.46 -13.05 -7.00
C LEU A 250 -1.20 -14.49 -7.51
N LEU A 251 -0.55 -15.32 -6.70
CA LEU A 251 0.06 -16.60 -7.13
C LEU A 251 -0.59 -17.85 -6.52
N SER A 252 -1.61 -17.74 -5.67
CA SER A 252 -2.25 -18.86 -4.93
C SER A 252 -1.31 -19.61 -3.97
N ARG A 253 -0.17 -19.04 -3.61
CA ARG A 253 0.78 -19.64 -2.66
C ARG A 253 1.32 -18.58 -1.72
N PHE A 254 1.58 -18.98 -0.48
CA PHE A 254 2.31 -18.14 0.47
C PHE A 254 3.81 -18.44 0.30
N PRO A 255 4.60 -17.59 -0.28
CA PRO A 255 6.03 -17.71 -0.16
C PRO A 255 6.40 -17.25 1.26
N VAL A 256 6.90 -18.18 2.05
CA VAL A 256 7.58 -17.87 3.32
C VAL A 256 9.05 -17.91 2.99
N THR A 257 9.55 -16.92 2.28
CA THR A 257 10.97 -16.81 1.97
C THR A 257 11.55 -15.63 2.73
N ALA A 258 12.81 -15.75 3.15
CA ALA A 258 13.53 -14.67 3.83
C ALA A 258 13.90 -13.51 2.87
N ASP A 259 13.58 -13.65 1.59
CA ASP A 259 13.94 -12.72 0.52
C ASP A 259 12.85 -11.66 0.24
N ASP A 260 11.74 -11.69 0.99
CA ASP A 260 10.64 -10.71 0.89
C ASP A 260 10.78 -9.52 1.86
#